data_f76777b6db7f0b4c961445e3cca3b645
#
_entry.id   f76777b6db7f0b4c961445e3cca3b645
#
_cell.length_a   1.000
_cell.length_b   1.000
_cell.length_c   1.000
_cell.angle_alpha   90.00
_cell.angle_beta   90.00
_cell.angle_gamma   90.00
#
_symmetry.space_group_name_H-M   'P 1'
#
loop_
_entity.id
_entity.type
_entity.pdbx_description
1 polymer ?
#
loop_
_entity_poly.entity_id
_entity_poly.type
_entity_poly.pdbx_seq_one_letter_code
_entity_poly.pdbx_strand_id
1 'polypeptide(L)'
;GGNHRGSIFRLHVGAALLARDRVSLPTWGVGSSAPPAVRESPTARAAEAAWERKVSEYIGAMTVLWVDVPDGPGPNSKRALIERNAISLLSNHLAPIESASMGWLGHHSPRHDIRRSSLWNLNHVDETYDPQFLDDLETAVEQTG
;
A
#
# COMPACT_ATOMS: atom_id res chain seq x y z
N GLY A 1 4.51 -15.40 -7.15
CA GLY A 1 4.32 -14.43 -6.07
C GLY A 1 5.24 -13.23 -6.24
N GLY A 2 4.78 -12.06 -5.85
CA GLY A 2 5.59 -10.85 -5.83
C GLY A 2 6.61 -10.86 -4.68
N ASN A 3 7.51 -9.88 -4.67
CA ASN A 3 8.39 -9.62 -3.55
C ASN A 3 8.33 -8.14 -3.13
N HIS A 4 8.80 -7.84 -1.92
CA HIS A 4 8.75 -6.48 -1.36
C HIS A 4 9.62 -5.47 -2.12
N ARG A 5 10.65 -5.90 -2.86
CA ARG A 5 11.51 -5.00 -3.64
C ARG A 5 10.85 -4.53 -4.94
N GLY A 6 9.87 -5.29 -5.44
CA GLY A 6 9.07 -4.94 -6.61
C GLY A 6 7.69 -4.36 -6.28
N SER A 7 7.33 -4.20 -4.99
CA SER A 7 6.04 -3.68 -4.57
C SER A 7 6.14 -2.91 -3.26
N ILE A 8 5.95 -1.60 -3.35
CA ILE A 8 5.92 -0.69 -2.19
C ILE A 8 4.84 -1.10 -1.18
N PHE A 9 3.66 -1.51 -1.67
CA PHE A 9 2.59 -1.99 -0.81
C PHE A 9 3.03 -3.21 0.03
N ARG A 10 3.63 -4.23 -0.62
CA ARG A 10 4.18 -5.39 0.08
C ARG A 10 5.26 -5.01 1.09
N LEU A 11 6.13 -4.07 0.72
CA LEU A 11 7.17 -3.57 1.61
C LEU A 11 6.58 -3.01 2.91
N HIS A 12 5.55 -2.16 2.79
CA HIS A 12 4.92 -1.53 3.95
C HIS A 12 4.12 -2.51 4.80
N VAL A 13 3.34 -3.41 4.18
CA VAL A 13 2.61 -4.46 4.90
C VAL A 13 3.58 -5.36 5.66
N GLY A 14 4.67 -5.78 5.02
CA GLY A 14 5.68 -6.63 5.66
C GLY A 14 6.42 -5.94 6.81
N ALA A 15 6.73 -4.65 6.66
CA ALA A 15 7.34 -3.86 7.72
C ALA A 15 6.40 -3.69 8.94
N ALA A 16 5.11 -3.50 8.71
CA ALA A 16 4.11 -3.40 9.76
C ALA A 16 3.91 -4.76 10.48
N LEU A 17 3.93 -5.87 9.74
CA LEU A 17 3.91 -7.22 10.31
C LEU A 17 5.15 -7.48 11.19
N LEU A 18 6.37 -7.10 10.73
CA LEU A 18 7.59 -7.22 11.52
C LEU A 18 7.47 -6.47 12.85
N ALA A 19 6.99 -5.24 12.80
CA ALA A 19 6.82 -4.41 13.99
C ALA A 19 5.75 -4.99 14.95
N ARG A 20 4.60 -5.40 14.44
CA ARG A 20 3.52 -6.04 15.23
C ARG A 20 4.00 -7.30 15.94
N ASP A 21 4.69 -8.17 15.20
CA ASP A 21 5.11 -9.49 15.69
C ASP A 21 6.45 -9.43 16.44
N ARG A 22 7.08 -8.25 16.50
CA ARG A 22 8.40 -8.03 17.13
C ARG A 22 9.49 -8.92 16.55
N VAL A 23 9.43 -9.14 15.24
CA VAL A 23 10.41 -9.94 14.49
C VAL A 23 11.46 -9.03 13.87
N SER A 24 12.73 -9.39 13.99
CA SER A 24 13.83 -8.69 13.33
C SER A 24 14.20 -9.41 12.03
N LEU A 25 14.12 -8.69 10.91
CA LEU A 25 14.58 -9.13 9.60
C LEU A 25 15.36 -7.97 8.96
N PRO A 26 16.64 -7.77 9.30
CA PRO A 26 17.39 -6.58 8.90
C PRO A 26 17.54 -6.39 7.39
N THR A 27 17.31 -7.44 6.60
CA THR A 27 17.38 -7.40 5.15
C THR A 27 16.08 -6.91 4.49
N TRP A 28 14.97 -6.84 5.25
CA TRP A 28 13.68 -6.37 4.73
C TRP A 28 13.75 -4.89 4.36
N GLY A 29 13.40 -4.57 3.12
CA GLY A 29 13.41 -3.18 2.62
C GLY A 29 14.80 -2.64 2.25
N VAL A 30 15.83 -3.47 2.24
CA VAL A 30 17.17 -3.06 1.84
C VAL A 30 17.36 -3.28 0.34
N GLY A 31 17.57 -2.16 -0.39
CA GLY A 31 17.85 -2.15 -1.82
C GLY A 31 16.66 -2.48 -2.72
N SER A 32 16.76 -2.08 -3.98
CA SER A 32 15.79 -2.41 -5.05
C SER A 32 16.00 -3.83 -5.61
N SER A 33 17.11 -4.46 -5.29
CA SER A 33 17.43 -5.86 -5.57
C SER A 33 17.99 -6.53 -4.33
N ALA A 34 18.04 -7.87 -4.30
CA ALA A 34 18.57 -8.60 -3.15
C ALA A 34 20.05 -8.22 -2.91
N PRO A 35 20.42 -7.70 -1.73
CA PRO A 35 21.80 -7.34 -1.43
C PRO A 35 22.69 -8.60 -1.36
N PRO A 36 24.02 -8.48 -1.47
CA PRO A 36 24.96 -9.61 -1.38
C PRO A 36 24.70 -10.47 -0.14
N ALA A 37 24.49 -9.85 1.02
CA ALA A 37 24.19 -10.55 2.28
C ALA A 37 22.97 -11.50 2.19
N VAL A 38 22.01 -11.23 1.30
CA VAL A 38 20.86 -12.12 1.05
C VAL A 38 21.21 -13.12 -0.05
N ARG A 39 21.79 -12.66 -1.16
CA ARG A 39 22.11 -13.55 -2.31
C ARG A 39 23.06 -14.68 -1.95
N GLU A 40 24.04 -14.39 -1.10
CA GLU A 40 25.11 -15.31 -0.71
C GLU A 40 24.76 -16.17 0.51
N SER A 41 23.71 -15.81 1.26
CA SER A 41 23.27 -16.53 2.46
C SER A 41 21.98 -17.33 2.19
N PRO A 42 22.06 -18.66 2.13
CA PRO A 42 20.84 -19.50 2.04
C PRO A 42 19.88 -19.27 3.20
N THR A 43 20.38 -19.02 4.39
CA THR A 43 19.58 -18.76 5.60
C THR A 43 18.83 -17.44 5.47
N ALA A 44 19.50 -16.36 5.02
CA ALA A 44 18.85 -15.05 4.81
C ALA A 44 17.77 -15.14 3.71
N ARG A 45 18.05 -15.84 2.61
CA ARG A 45 17.05 -16.08 1.57
C ARG A 45 15.83 -16.86 2.08
N ALA A 46 16.06 -17.89 2.88
CA ALA A 46 14.97 -18.68 3.47
C ALA A 46 14.11 -17.84 4.43
N ALA A 47 14.75 -16.98 5.23
CA ALA A 47 14.05 -16.08 6.15
C ALA A 47 13.20 -15.05 5.39
N GLU A 48 13.75 -14.39 4.36
CA GLU A 48 12.97 -13.48 3.52
C GLU A 48 11.82 -14.20 2.82
N ALA A 49 12.06 -15.39 2.24
CA ALA A 49 11.02 -16.15 1.57
C ALA A 49 9.89 -16.59 2.52
N ALA A 50 10.23 -16.93 3.76
CA ALA A 50 9.23 -17.24 4.79
C ALA A 50 8.39 -16.00 5.12
N TRP A 51 9.04 -14.84 5.23
CA TRP A 51 8.32 -13.59 5.50
C TRP A 51 7.44 -13.15 4.33
N GLU A 52 7.93 -13.28 3.10
CA GLU A 52 7.14 -13.03 1.89
C GLU A 52 5.87 -13.88 1.82
N ARG A 53 5.91 -15.14 2.25
CA ARG A 53 4.70 -15.99 2.34
C ARG A 53 3.70 -15.42 3.33
N LYS A 54 4.15 -15.01 4.52
CA LYS A 54 3.30 -14.39 5.54
C LYS A 54 2.64 -13.10 5.05
N VAL A 55 3.41 -12.27 4.34
CA VAL A 55 2.87 -11.07 3.68
C VAL A 55 1.84 -11.43 2.61
N SER A 56 2.10 -12.48 1.82
CA SER A 56 1.15 -12.94 0.80
C SER A 56 -0.15 -13.48 1.42
N GLU A 57 -0.07 -14.21 2.52
CA GLU A 57 -1.23 -14.69 3.26
C GLU A 57 -2.06 -13.51 3.80
N TYR A 58 -1.41 -12.51 4.38
CA TYR A 58 -2.10 -11.33 4.88
C TYR A 58 -2.79 -10.55 3.77
N ILE A 59 -2.09 -10.28 2.65
CA ILE A 59 -2.65 -9.56 1.50
C ILE A 59 -3.77 -10.37 0.84
N GLY A 60 -3.60 -11.69 0.73
CA GLY A 60 -4.59 -12.59 0.14
C GLY A 60 -5.90 -12.69 0.93
N ALA A 61 -5.89 -12.30 2.21
CA ALA A 61 -7.09 -12.22 3.04
C ALA A 61 -7.82 -10.86 2.94
N MET A 62 -7.27 -9.89 2.21
CA MET A 62 -7.92 -8.59 2.01
C MET A 62 -9.04 -8.71 0.98
N THR A 63 -10.13 -7.99 1.22
CA THR A 63 -11.15 -7.74 0.19
C THR A 63 -10.61 -6.69 -0.79
N VAL A 64 -10.76 -6.94 -2.07
CA VAL A 64 -10.36 -6.02 -3.14
C VAL A 64 -11.61 -5.51 -3.84
N LEU A 65 -11.73 -4.20 -3.95
CA LEU A 65 -12.65 -3.52 -4.84
C LEU A 65 -11.86 -2.89 -5.98
N TRP A 66 -12.42 -2.88 -7.16
CA TRP A 66 -11.80 -2.28 -8.33
C TRP A 66 -12.83 -1.54 -9.17
N VAL A 67 -12.39 -0.53 -9.88
CA VAL A 67 -13.20 0.25 -10.81
C VAL A 67 -12.48 0.22 -12.15
N ASP A 68 -13.20 -0.10 -13.22
CA ASP A 68 -12.64 -0.07 -14.57
C ASP A 68 -12.61 1.37 -15.09
N VAL A 69 -11.42 1.82 -15.47
CA VAL A 69 -11.22 3.13 -16.10
C VAL A 69 -10.46 2.90 -17.40
N PRO A 70 -11.17 2.75 -18.54
CA PRO A 70 -10.60 2.36 -19.83
C PRO A 70 -9.89 3.51 -20.53
N ASP A 71 -8.84 4.06 -19.90
CA ASP A 71 -8.00 5.09 -20.48
C ASP A 71 -6.52 4.68 -20.56
N GLY A 72 -5.75 5.37 -21.40
CA GLY A 72 -4.31 5.17 -21.49
C GLY A 72 -3.58 5.64 -20.24
N PRO A 73 -2.45 5.00 -19.86
CA PRO A 73 -1.67 5.42 -18.72
C PRO A 73 -1.03 6.78 -18.97
N GLY A 74 -1.05 7.65 -17.95
CA GLY A 74 -0.43 8.98 -18.01
C GLY A 74 -0.76 9.82 -16.79
N PRO A 75 0.04 10.85 -16.49
CA PRO A 75 -0.15 11.69 -15.31
C PRO A 75 -1.46 12.52 -15.35
N ASN A 76 -2.01 12.71 -16.54
CA ASN A 76 -3.26 13.45 -16.77
C ASN A 76 -4.42 12.53 -17.19
N SER A 77 -4.28 11.23 -17.02
CA SER A 77 -5.35 10.27 -17.30
C SER A 77 -6.47 10.38 -16.26
N LYS A 78 -7.70 9.99 -16.63
CA LYS A 78 -8.81 9.91 -15.67
C LYS A 78 -8.47 8.97 -14.51
N ARG A 79 -7.79 7.85 -14.79
CA ARG A 79 -7.30 6.93 -13.77
C ARG A 79 -6.40 7.61 -12.76
N ALA A 80 -5.39 8.37 -13.21
CA ALA A 80 -4.48 9.10 -12.31
C ALA A 80 -5.21 10.18 -11.50
N LEU A 81 -6.17 10.86 -12.12
CA LEU A 81 -6.99 11.87 -11.44
C LEU A 81 -7.87 11.24 -10.36
N ILE A 82 -8.57 10.15 -10.67
CA ILE A 82 -9.40 9.42 -9.70
C ILE A 82 -8.54 8.88 -8.57
N GLU A 83 -7.41 8.21 -8.87
CA GLU A 83 -6.49 7.67 -7.86
C GLU A 83 -6.01 8.74 -6.90
N ARG A 84 -5.45 9.85 -7.42
CA ARG A 84 -4.94 10.95 -6.62
C ARG A 84 -5.99 11.53 -5.69
N ASN A 85 -7.16 11.86 -6.23
CA ASN A 85 -8.23 12.50 -5.46
C ASN A 85 -8.89 11.54 -4.47
N ALA A 86 -9.04 10.25 -4.81
CA ALA A 86 -9.54 9.24 -3.89
C ALA A 86 -8.59 9.03 -2.70
N ILE A 87 -7.27 9.01 -2.92
CA ILE A 87 -6.28 8.95 -1.84
C ILE A 87 -6.40 10.17 -0.95
N SER A 88 -6.45 11.37 -1.54
CA SER A 88 -6.58 12.63 -0.79
C SER A 88 -7.86 12.70 0.01
N LEU A 89 -9.00 12.29 -0.57
CA LEU A 89 -10.30 12.25 0.11
C LEU A 89 -10.31 11.29 1.29
N LEU A 90 -9.78 10.07 1.10
CA LEU A 90 -9.83 9.02 2.11
C LEU A 90 -8.75 9.16 3.19
N SER A 91 -7.78 10.04 2.98
CA SER A 91 -6.69 10.27 3.92
C SER A 91 -7.15 11.05 5.16
N ASN A 92 -6.84 10.51 6.33
CA ASN A 92 -7.06 11.22 7.60
C ASN A 92 -5.97 12.25 7.93
N HIS A 93 -5.06 12.55 6.99
CA HIS A 93 -3.92 13.42 7.26
C HIS A 93 -4.31 14.87 7.52
N LEU A 94 -5.19 15.44 6.68
CA LEU A 94 -5.64 16.83 6.77
C LEU A 94 -6.99 16.94 7.50
N ALA A 95 -7.94 16.12 7.12
CA ALA A 95 -9.29 16.13 7.66
C ALA A 95 -9.75 14.68 7.92
N PRO A 96 -9.66 14.18 9.15
CA PRO A 96 -10.11 12.83 9.47
C PRO A 96 -11.60 12.67 9.15
N ILE A 97 -11.93 11.73 8.26
CA ILE A 97 -13.31 11.36 7.93
C ILE A 97 -13.73 10.17 8.80
N GLU A 98 -12.89 9.15 8.85
CA GLU A 98 -13.15 7.92 9.59
C GLU A 98 -11.84 7.36 10.16
N SER A 99 -11.86 7.00 11.43
CA SER A 99 -10.69 6.37 12.06
C SER A 99 -10.50 4.96 11.52
N ALA A 100 -9.26 4.57 11.26
CA ALA A 100 -8.94 3.18 10.96
C ALA A 100 -9.41 2.27 12.11
N SER A 101 -9.91 1.06 11.75
CA SER A 101 -10.33 0.08 12.75
C SER A 101 -9.20 -0.24 13.74
N MET A 102 -9.54 -0.56 14.99
CA MET A 102 -8.55 -0.88 16.02
C MET A 102 -7.62 -2.04 15.64
N GLY A 103 -8.09 -2.96 14.79
CA GLY A 103 -7.31 -4.09 14.29
C GLY A 103 -6.51 -3.81 13.01
N TRP A 104 -6.54 -2.57 12.50
CA TRP A 104 -5.81 -2.25 11.28
C TRP A 104 -4.31 -2.37 11.44
N LEU A 105 -3.68 -3.18 10.60
CA LEU A 105 -2.24 -3.46 10.69
C LEU A 105 -1.36 -2.19 10.53
N GLY A 106 -1.83 -1.19 9.79
CA GLY A 106 -1.10 0.05 9.57
C GLY A 106 -0.75 0.83 10.85
N HIS A 107 -1.45 0.60 11.97
CA HIS A 107 -1.07 1.16 13.27
C HIS A 107 0.35 0.75 13.70
N HIS A 108 0.82 -0.40 13.26
CA HIS A 108 2.16 -0.92 13.53
C HIS A 108 3.19 -0.50 12.47
N SER A 109 2.80 0.26 11.44
CA SER A 109 3.75 0.68 10.42
C SER A 109 4.86 1.55 11.00
N PRO A 110 6.13 1.34 10.63
CA PRO A 110 7.21 2.27 10.98
C PRO A 110 7.06 3.64 10.28
N ARG A 111 6.27 3.71 9.19
CA ARG A 111 6.03 4.96 8.45
C ARG A 111 4.95 5.80 9.15
N HIS A 112 5.33 7.02 9.51
CA HIS A 112 4.42 7.96 10.17
C HIS A 112 3.21 8.29 9.29
N ASP A 113 3.43 8.51 7.98
CA ASP A 113 2.38 8.91 7.05
C ASP A 113 1.30 7.84 6.90
N ILE A 114 1.68 6.55 6.89
CA ILE A 114 0.73 5.44 6.89
C ILE A 114 -0.14 5.48 8.15
N ARG A 115 0.48 5.60 9.32
CA ARG A 115 -0.28 5.65 10.58
C ARG A 115 -1.21 6.86 10.67
N ARG A 116 -0.77 8.01 10.13
CA ARG A 116 -1.52 9.27 10.20
C ARG A 116 -2.66 9.32 9.18
N SER A 117 -2.40 8.89 7.94
CA SER A 117 -3.40 8.92 6.87
C SER A 117 -4.46 7.83 7.02
N SER A 118 -4.19 6.76 7.76
CA SER A 118 -4.97 5.51 7.79
C SER A 118 -5.02 4.79 6.43
N LEU A 119 -4.05 5.07 5.56
CA LEU A 119 -3.89 4.46 4.23
C LEU A 119 -2.51 3.83 4.09
N TRP A 120 -2.38 2.86 3.20
CA TRP A 120 -1.07 2.28 2.83
C TRP A 120 -0.28 3.13 1.83
N ASN A 121 -0.85 4.25 1.39
CA ASN A 121 -0.26 5.19 0.45
C ASN A 121 0.69 6.17 1.17
N LEU A 122 1.68 6.66 0.44
CA LEU A 122 2.58 7.73 0.87
C LEU A 122 2.36 9.01 0.06
N ASN A 123 2.02 8.85 -1.24
CA ASN A 123 1.75 9.96 -2.12
C ASN A 123 0.30 10.41 -1.95
N HIS A 124 0.05 11.69 -2.15
CA HIS A 124 -1.28 12.32 -2.18
C HIS A 124 -2.05 12.28 -0.86
N VAL A 125 -1.46 11.78 0.23
CA VAL A 125 -2.13 11.66 1.54
C VAL A 125 -2.28 13.00 2.26
N ASP A 126 -1.49 14.00 1.90
CA ASP A 126 -1.46 15.36 2.46
C ASP A 126 -1.98 16.42 1.49
N GLU A 127 -2.64 15.99 0.41
CA GLU A 127 -3.23 16.88 -0.59
C GLU A 127 -4.72 17.12 -0.33
N THR A 128 -5.23 18.22 -0.89
CA THR A 128 -6.66 18.48 -0.95
C THR A 128 -7.23 17.89 -2.23
N TYR A 129 -8.33 17.14 -2.11
CA TYR A 129 -9.00 16.59 -3.30
C TYR A 129 -9.87 17.65 -3.99
N ASP A 130 -10.07 17.48 -5.31
CA ASP A 130 -11.04 18.23 -6.10
C ASP A 130 -12.36 17.46 -6.11
N PRO A 131 -13.46 17.99 -5.52
CA PRO A 131 -14.73 17.27 -5.47
C PRO A 131 -15.30 16.85 -6.84
N GLN A 132 -14.91 17.55 -7.91
CA GLN A 132 -15.39 17.24 -9.27
C GLN A 132 -14.97 15.85 -9.75
N PHE A 133 -13.91 15.25 -9.15
CA PHE A 133 -13.51 13.88 -9.49
C PHE A 133 -14.58 12.83 -9.15
N LEU A 134 -15.51 13.15 -8.24
CA LEU A 134 -16.58 12.23 -7.85
C LEU A 134 -17.52 11.93 -9.01
N ASP A 135 -17.77 12.89 -9.90
CA ASP A 135 -18.57 12.67 -11.11
C ASP A 135 -17.88 11.69 -12.08
N ASP A 136 -16.55 11.81 -12.22
CA ASP A 136 -15.75 10.87 -13.01
C ASP A 136 -15.71 9.48 -12.38
N LEU A 137 -15.61 9.41 -11.04
CA LEU A 137 -15.63 8.15 -10.30
C LEU A 137 -16.98 7.46 -10.41
N GLU A 138 -18.10 8.20 -10.21
CA GLU A 138 -19.45 7.66 -10.36
C GLU A 138 -19.65 7.07 -11.75
N THR A 139 -19.28 7.83 -12.78
CA THR A 139 -19.33 7.35 -14.18
C THR A 139 -18.55 6.05 -14.37
N ALA A 140 -17.33 5.97 -13.81
CA ALA A 140 -16.50 4.78 -13.90
C ALA A 140 -17.10 3.59 -13.15
N VAL A 141 -17.69 3.81 -11.99
CA VAL A 141 -18.38 2.75 -11.22
C VAL A 141 -19.58 2.21 -11.99
N GLU A 142 -20.40 3.07 -12.59
CA GLU A 142 -21.56 2.66 -13.40
C GLU A 142 -21.14 1.83 -14.64
N GLN A 143 -19.94 2.07 -15.17
CA GLN A 143 -19.40 1.33 -16.32
C GLN A 143 -18.71 0.02 -15.92
N THR A 144 -18.46 -0.19 -14.66
CA THR A 144 -17.79 -1.39 -14.12
C THR A 144 -18.77 -2.56 -13.89
N GLY A 145 -19.82 -2.70 -14.65
CA GLY A 145 -20.88 -3.69 -14.50
C GLY A 145 -20.45 -5.15 -14.61
#